data_ea5b13cbcdc12256b41f4c303194e88d
#
_entry.id   ea5b13cbcdc12256b41f4c303194e88d
#
_cell.length_a   1.000
_cell.length_b   1.000
_cell.length_c   1.000
_cell.angle_alpha   90.00
_cell.angle_beta   90.00
_cell.angle_gamma   90.00
#
_symmetry.space_group_name_H-M   'P 1'
#
loop_
_entity.id
_entity.type
_entity.pdbx_description
1 polymer ?
#
loop_
_entity_poly.entity_id
_entity_poly.type
_entity_poly.pdbx_seq_one_letter_code
_entity_poly.pdbx_strand_id
1 'polypeptide(L)'
;PGYNWPQIKVDLKHGVDPEVDTTFKMTSDEFFEKHISQKYDFIFVDGLHVFEQCYRDIVNSLNHLNDNGTIMAHDTNPSSEIAQRPVRESDSWNGDVWKAILKLRLENENLEIVTVDTDEGCSLMRRGKQKLLNPKADVNSEDLYNYEVFQHNRRKILNMISVSEFKEKFLS
;
A
#
# COMPACT_ATOMS: atom_id res chain seq x y z
N PRO A 1 13.34 -8.31 4.33
CA PRO A 1 12.23 -9.25 4.17
C PRO A 1 12.11 -10.15 5.38
N GLY A 2 10.93 -10.16 6.00
CA GLY A 2 10.67 -10.87 7.24
C GLY A 2 10.68 -12.41 7.11
N TYR A 3 10.20 -13.08 8.14
CA TYR A 3 10.15 -14.55 8.23
C TYR A 3 9.45 -15.26 7.07
N ASN A 4 8.59 -14.57 6.34
CA ASN A 4 7.83 -15.13 5.22
C ASN A 4 8.64 -15.25 3.93
N TRP A 5 9.71 -14.47 3.75
CA TRP A 5 10.50 -14.44 2.51
C TRP A 5 11.00 -15.81 2.03
N PRO A 6 11.58 -16.69 2.88
CA PRO A 6 12.01 -18.01 2.44
C PRO A 6 10.86 -18.93 2.04
N GLN A 7 9.65 -18.67 2.54
CA GLN A 7 8.46 -19.51 2.32
C GLN A 7 7.77 -19.21 0.98
N ILE A 8 8.02 -18.03 0.38
CA ILE A 8 7.46 -17.66 -0.92
C ILE A 8 8.10 -18.52 -1.99
N LYS A 9 7.30 -19.39 -2.66
CA LYS A 9 7.74 -20.31 -3.71
C LYS A 9 7.23 -19.80 -5.06
N VAL A 10 8.08 -19.08 -5.77
CA VAL A 10 7.86 -18.54 -7.12
C VAL A 10 9.15 -18.68 -7.92
N ASP A 11 9.06 -18.68 -9.25
CA ASP A 11 10.22 -18.86 -10.12
C ASP A 11 11.23 -17.71 -10.00
N LEU A 12 10.72 -16.49 -9.87
CA LEU A 12 11.54 -15.29 -9.69
C LEU A 12 11.01 -14.46 -8.53
N LYS A 13 11.87 -14.14 -7.58
CA LYS A 13 11.58 -13.18 -6.51
C LYS A 13 12.79 -12.29 -6.22
N HIS A 14 12.51 -11.02 -6.04
CA HIS A 14 13.51 -10.03 -5.65
C HIS A 14 13.08 -9.37 -4.33
N GLY A 15 14.03 -9.25 -3.41
CA GLY A 15 13.88 -8.45 -2.19
C GLY A 15 14.77 -7.23 -2.29
N VAL A 16 14.25 -6.09 -1.89
CA VAL A 16 14.96 -4.81 -1.84
C VAL A 16 14.91 -4.30 -0.41
N ASP A 17 16.08 -4.08 0.20
CA ASP A 17 16.18 -3.57 1.57
C ASP A 17 17.58 -2.97 1.78
N PRO A 18 17.73 -1.76 2.33
CA PRO A 18 19.05 -1.15 2.52
C PRO A 18 19.83 -1.75 3.69
N GLU A 19 19.17 -2.39 4.66
CA GLU A 19 19.78 -2.89 5.89
C GLU A 19 19.93 -4.40 5.92
N VAL A 20 18.86 -5.11 5.50
CA VAL A 20 18.79 -6.57 5.54
C VAL A 20 19.44 -7.18 4.30
N ASP A 21 20.08 -8.34 4.48
CA ASP A 21 20.66 -9.11 3.36
C ASP A 21 19.54 -9.69 2.49
N THR A 22 19.44 -9.17 1.27
CA THR A 22 18.38 -9.46 0.30
C THR A 22 18.96 -9.58 -1.10
N THR A 23 18.12 -9.78 -2.12
CA THR A 23 18.58 -9.79 -3.51
C THR A 23 19.28 -8.48 -3.91
N PHE A 24 18.72 -7.35 -3.45
CA PHE A 24 19.27 -6.01 -3.69
C PHE A 24 19.38 -5.25 -2.37
N LYS A 25 20.61 -5.15 -1.85
CA LYS A 25 20.89 -4.36 -0.64
C LYS A 25 21.04 -2.89 -0.99
N MET A 26 19.90 -2.22 -1.17
CA MET A 26 19.82 -0.82 -1.55
C MET A 26 18.44 -0.26 -1.19
N THR A 27 18.27 1.05 -1.29
CA THR A 27 16.95 1.67 -1.13
C THR A 27 16.02 1.34 -2.31
N SER A 28 14.71 1.44 -2.11
CA SER A 28 13.72 1.29 -3.18
C SER A 28 13.91 2.33 -4.29
N ASP A 29 14.23 3.58 -3.95
CA ASP A 29 14.51 4.64 -4.92
C ASP A 29 15.69 4.25 -5.83
N GLU A 30 16.81 3.78 -5.26
CA GLU A 30 17.96 3.29 -6.03
C GLU A 30 17.63 2.08 -6.90
N PHE A 31 16.80 1.16 -6.38
CA PHE A 31 16.37 -0.02 -7.14
C PHE A 31 15.56 0.39 -8.37
N PHE A 32 14.56 1.21 -8.21
CA PHE A 32 13.71 1.65 -9.32
C PHE A 32 14.48 2.48 -10.36
N GLU A 33 15.47 3.25 -9.94
CA GLU A 33 16.35 3.99 -10.86
C GLU A 33 17.26 3.06 -11.68
N LYS A 34 17.83 2.02 -11.06
CA LYS A 34 18.84 1.14 -11.68
C LYS A 34 18.24 -0.02 -12.47
N HIS A 35 17.04 -0.48 -12.12
CA HIS A 35 16.42 -1.71 -12.67
C HIS A 35 15.14 -1.45 -13.47
N ILE A 36 15.13 -0.42 -14.29
CA ILE A 36 13.95 0.09 -15.03
C ILE A 36 13.28 -0.90 -15.98
N SER A 37 13.97 -1.92 -16.46
CA SER A 37 13.42 -2.93 -17.38
C SER A 37 12.72 -4.09 -16.69
N GLN A 38 12.87 -4.22 -15.37
CA GLN A 38 12.30 -5.35 -14.63
C GLN A 38 10.78 -5.17 -14.46
N LYS A 39 10.03 -6.24 -14.71
CA LYS A 39 8.57 -6.31 -14.54
C LYS A 39 8.19 -7.44 -13.60
N TYR A 40 7.08 -7.26 -12.87
CA TYR A 40 6.58 -8.19 -11.86
C TYR A 40 5.07 -8.39 -11.98
N ASP A 41 4.60 -9.58 -11.63
CA ASP A 41 3.18 -9.87 -11.50
C ASP A 41 2.64 -9.47 -10.12
N PHE A 42 3.54 -9.42 -9.12
CA PHE A 42 3.20 -9.00 -7.77
C PHE A 42 4.32 -8.18 -7.16
N ILE A 43 3.97 -7.04 -6.57
CA ILE A 43 4.90 -6.16 -5.85
C ILE A 43 4.33 -5.91 -4.45
N PHE A 44 5.11 -6.21 -3.42
CA PHE A 44 4.78 -5.97 -2.02
C PHE A 44 5.55 -4.76 -1.51
N VAL A 45 4.83 -3.72 -1.09
CA VAL A 45 5.38 -2.49 -0.53
C VAL A 45 5.17 -2.51 0.98
N ASP A 46 6.26 -2.72 1.70
CA ASP A 46 6.31 -2.83 3.17
C ASP A 46 7.68 -2.34 3.65
N GLY A 47 8.03 -1.14 3.21
CA GLY A 47 9.34 -0.54 3.46
C GLY A 47 9.31 0.49 4.59
N LEU A 48 9.74 1.71 4.31
CA LEU A 48 9.70 2.81 5.26
C LEU A 48 8.24 3.28 5.47
N HIS A 49 7.78 3.26 6.73
CA HIS A 49 6.41 3.59 7.10
C HIS A 49 6.16 5.11 7.14
N VAL A 50 6.55 5.80 6.10
CA VAL A 50 6.35 7.25 5.90
C VAL A 50 5.58 7.48 4.60
N PHE A 51 4.57 8.34 4.67
CA PHE A 51 3.64 8.64 3.58
C PHE A 51 4.33 8.87 2.24
N GLU A 52 5.30 9.79 2.19
CA GLU A 52 5.95 10.20 0.94
C GLU A 52 6.74 9.05 0.32
N GLN A 53 7.39 8.20 1.14
CA GLN A 53 8.14 7.05 0.62
C GLN A 53 7.19 5.98 0.11
N CYS A 54 6.18 5.62 0.89
CA CYS A 54 5.18 4.64 0.47
C CYS A 54 4.50 5.07 -0.84
N TYR A 55 4.12 6.33 -0.97
CA TYR A 55 3.53 6.86 -2.20
C TYR A 55 4.49 6.75 -3.40
N ARG A 56 5.77 7.13 -3.24
CA ARG A 56 6.79 6.97 -4.30
C ARG A 56 6.98 5.51 -4.69
N ASP A 57 7.07 4.61 -3.71
CA ASP A 57 7.25 3.19 -3.96
C ASP A 57 6.07 2.61 -4.74
N ILE A 58 4.84 2.99 -4.43
CA ILE A 58 3.65 2.56 -5.18
C ILE A 58 3.69 3.12 -6.61
N VAL A 59 3.97 4.41 -6.78
CA VAL A 59 4.02 5.05 -8.12
C VAL A 59 5.13 4.45 -8.98
N ASN A 60 6.32 4.24 -8.42
CA ASN A 60 7.41 3.58 -9.11
C ASN A 60 7.06 2.12 -9.45
N SER A 61 6.41 1.41 -8.54
CA SER A 61 5.93 0.04 -8.75
C SER A 61 4.97 -0.08 -9.94
N LEU A 62 4.14 0.92 -10.20
CA LEU A 62 3.25 0.92 -11.38
C LEU A 62 4.03 0.83 -12.70
N ASN A 63 5.23 1.43 -12.76
CA ASN A 63 6.10 1.33 -13.93
C ASN A 63 6.76 -0.03 -14.07
N HIS A 64 6.81 -0.82 -12.99
CA HIS A 64 7.40 -2.17 -12.92
C HIS A 64 6.35 -3.27 -12.85
N LEU A 65 5.08 -2.95 -12.96
CA LEU A 65 3.98 -3.88 -12.90
C LEU A 65 3.60 -4.39 -14.29
N ASN A 66 3.44 -5.71 -14.45
CA ASN A 66 2.80 -6.31 -15.60
C ASN A 66 1.33 -5.87 -15.71
N ASP A 67 0.71 -6.00 -16.90
CA ASP A 67 -0.64 -5.46 -17.14
C ASP A 67 -1.70 -6.01 -16.19
N ASN A 68 -1.63 -7.29 -15.85
CA ASN A 68 -2.53 -7.97 -14.91
C ASN A 68 -1.94 -8.10 -13.49
N GLY A 69 -0.85 -7.39 -13.23
CA GLY A 69 -0.15 -7.47 -11.95
C GLY A 69 -0.89 -6.77 -10.81
N THR A 70 -0.45 -7.05 -9.60
CA THR A 70 -1.01 -6.48 -8.37
C THR A 70 0.10 -5.87 -7.53
N ILE A 71 -0.10 -4.65 -7.05
CA ILE A 71 0.69 -4.05 -5.97
C ILE A 71 -0.10 -4.25 -4.67
N MET A 72 0.59 -4.64 -3.61
CA MET A 72 0.03 -4.68 -2.25
C MET A 72 0.88 -3.81 -1.35
N ALA A 73 0.27 -2.83 -0.68
CA ALA A 73 0.89 -2.04 0.38
C ALA A 73 0.36 -2.51 1.74
N HIS A 74 1.27 -2.69 2.70
CA HIS A 74 0.97 -3.12 4.07
C HIS A 74 0.81 -1.92 5.01
N ASP A 75 0.32 -2.16 6.24
CA ASP A 75 0.15 -1.18 7.32
C ASP A 75 -0.75 0.02 7.00
N THR A 76 -1.68 -0.16 6.07
CA THR A 76 -2.49 0.95 5.56
C THR A 76 -3.74 1.26 6.39
N ASN A 77 -3.99 0.53 7.50
CA ASN A 77 -5.15 0.72 8.38
C ASN A 77 -4.76 0.85 9.86
N PRO A 78 -4.06 1.92 10.26
CA PRO A 78 -3.56 2.09 11.62
C PRO A 78 -4.70 2.05 12.65
N SER A 79 -4.47 1.31 13.74
CA SER A 79 -5.45 1.07 14.80
C SER A 79 -5.64 2.27 15.75
N SER A 80 -4.64 3.16 15.85
CA SER A 80 -4.65 4.30 16.76
C SER A 80 -3.86 5.50 16.22
N GLU A 81 -4.10 6.66 16.84
CA GLU A 81 -3.38 7.90 16.49
C GLU A 81 -1.87 7.77 16.71
N ILE A 82 -1.43 7.07 17.75
CA ILE A 82 -0.01 6.85 18.00
C ILE A 82 0.60 5.87 17.00
N ALA A 83 -0.16 4.86 16.56
CA ALA A 83 0.30 3.88 15.59
C ALA A 83 0.54 4.51 14.19
N GLN A 84 -0.20 5.58 13.84
CA GLN A 84 -0.10 6.23 12.55
C GLN A 84 0.95 7.35 12.48
N ARG A 85 1.67 7.63 13.58
CA ARG A 85 2.70 8.67 13.55
C ARG A 85 3.88 8.27 12.68
N PRO A 86 4.48 9.20 11.93
CA PRO A 86 5.63 8.89 11.07
C PRO A 86 6.88 8.48 11.87
N VAL A 87 6.94 8.81 13.15
CA VAL A 87 7.99 8.36 14.08
C VAL A 87 7.43 7.24 14.94
N ARG A 88 8.16 6.14 15.06
CA ARG A 88 7.75 4.99 15.88
C ARG A 88 7.79 5.33 17.37
N GLU A 89 6.60 5.32 17.99
CA GLU A 89 6.40 5.59 19.42
C GLU A 89 5.70 4.45 20.16
N SER A 90 5.33 3.37 19.44
CA SER A 90 4.65 2.20 20.02
C SER A 90 5.09 0.91 19.33
N ASP A 91 4.77 -0.23 19.95
CA ASP A 91 5.06 -1.55 19.37
C ASP A 91 4.23 -1.81 18.11
N SER A 92 2.93 -1.47 18.12
CA SER A 92 2.10 -1.42 16.92
C SER A 92 2.35 -0.09 16.22
N TRP A 93 3.06 -0.14 15.08
CA TRP A 93 3.43 1.06 14.35
C TRP A 93 3.27 0.85 12.84
N ASN A 94 2.30 1.54 12.29
CA ASN A 94 1.97 1.55 10.87
C ASN A 94 2.64 2.73 10.14
N GLY A 95 3.00 3.79 10.89
CA GLY A 95 3.34 5.05 10.27
C GLY A 95 2.15 5.70 9.55
N ASP A 96 2.40 6.70 8.74
CA ASP A 96 1.33 7.42 8.05
C ASP A 96 1.10 6.96 6.60
N VAL A 97 1.41 5.70 6.29
CA VAL A 97 1.29 5.11 4.94
C VAL A 97 -0.15 5.10 4.39
N TRP A 98 -1.18 5.11 5.27
CA TRP A 98 -2.58 5.23 4.86
C TRP A 98 -2.86 6.48 4.01
N LYS A 99 -2.08 7.53 4.19
CA LYS A 99 -2.16 8.78 3.42
C LYS A 99 -1.78 8.57 1.95
N ALA A 100 -0.89 7.60 1.65
CA ALA A 100 -0.55 7.25 0.28
C ALA A 100 -1.77 6.65 -0.44
N ILE A 101 -2.51 5.77 0.24
CA ILE A 101 -3.74 5.17 -0.30
C ILE A 101 -4.81 6.25 -0.49
N LEU A 102 -5.03 7.12 0.51
CA LEU A 102 -5.93 8.25 0.39
C LEU A 102 -5.60 9.12 -0.83
N LYS A 103 -4.34 9.50 -1.00
CA LYS A 103 -3.88 10.32 -2.14
C LYS A 103 -4.20 9.67 -3.48
N LEU A 104 -3.90 8.37 -3.63
CA LEU A 104 -4.21 7.62 -4.84
C LEU A 104 -5.72 7.51 -5.09
N ARG A 105 -6.52 7.39 -4.03
CA ARG A 105 -8.00 7.38 -4.12
C ARG A 105 -8.59 8.73 -4.54
N LEU A 106 -7.90 9.82 -4.28
CA LEU A 106 -8.30 11.18 -4.67
C LEU A 106 -7.90 11.53 -6.11
N GLU A 107 -6.78 10.98 -6.60
CA GLU A 107 -6.13 11.50 -7.80
C GLU A 107 -6.10 10.52 -8.99
N ASN A 108 -6.20 9.20 -8.76
CA ASN A 108 -5.97 8.21 -9.81
C ASN A 108 -7.21 7.39 -10.15
N GLU A 109 -7.96 7.80 -11.16
CA GLU A 109 -9.16 7.08 -11.63
C GLU A 109 -8.85 5.78 -12.40
N ASN A 110 -7.59 5.57 -12.82
CA ASN A 110 -7.16 4.44 -13.64
C ASN A 110 -6.49 3.32 -12.80
N LEU A 111 -6.68 3.35 -11.49
CA LEU A 111 -6.13 2.38 -10.56
C LEU A 111 -7.24 1.87 -9.63
N GLU A 112 -7.67 0.62 -9.79
CA GLU A 112 -8.58 0.00 -8.87
C GLU A 112 -7.88 -0.23 -7.52
N ILE A 113 -8.44 0.33 -6.44
CA ILE A 113 -7.86 0.25 -5.09
C ILE A 113 -8.90 -0.29 -4.12
N VAL A 114 -8.54 -1.34 -3.39
CA VAL A 114 -9.29 -1.86 -2.25
C VAL A 114 -8.34 -2.17 -1.09
N THR A 115 -8.79 -1.98 0.14
CA THR A 115 -8.03 -2.39 1.33
C THR A 115 -8.72 -3.55 2.01
N VAL A 116 -8.04 -4.67 2.15
CA VAL A 116 -8.56 -5.83 2.89
C VAL A 116 -8.41 -5.56 4.38
N ASP A 117 -9.52 -5.74 5.12
CA ASP A 117 -9.59 -5.55 6.57
C ASP A 117 -8.96 -6.75 7.30
N THR A 118 -7.64 -6.80 7.27
CA THR A 118 -6.80 -7.83 7.89
C THR A 118 -5.39 -7.31 8.08
N ASP A 119 -4.66 -7.83 9.05
CA ASP A 119 -3.22 -7.64 9.24
C ASP A 119 -2.76 -6.16 9.09
N GLU A 120 -3.30 -5.27 9.92
CA GLU A 120 -3.03 -3.82 9.93
C GLU A 120 -3.38 -3.11 8.58
N GLY A 121 -4.16 -3.77 7.72
CA GLY A 121 -4.60 -3.25 6.42
C GLY A 121 -3.67 -3.58 5.26
N CYS A 122 -4.19 -4.40 4.35
CA CYS A 122 -3.53 -4.77 3.09
C CYS A 122 -4.22 -4.06 1.92
N SER A 123 -3.64 -3.00 1.40
CA SER A 123 -4.17 -2.27 0.25
C SER A 123 -3.69 -2.87 -1.06
N LEU A 124 -4.63 -3.34 -1.86
CA LEU A 124 -4.39 -3.92 -3.18
C LEU A 124 -4.69 -2.91 -4.28
N MET A 125 -3.80 -2.84 -5.25
CA MET A 125 -3.89 -1.92 -6.38
C MET A 125 -3.65 -2.67 -7.68
N ARG A 126 -4.56 -2.48 -8.66
CA ARG A 126 -4.47 -3.04 -10.02
C ARG A 126 -4.81 -1.98 -11.05
N ARG A 127 -4.29 -2.12 -12.25
CA ARG A 127 -4.75 -1.29 -13.37
C ARG A 127 -6.24 -1.54 -13.61
N GLY A 128 -7.03 -0.46 -13.62
CA GLY A 128 -8.48 -0.56 -13.72
C GLY A 128 -9.13 0.79 -13.47
N LYS A 129 -10.46 0.83 -13.46
CA LYS A 129 -11.20 2.06 -13.18
C LYS A 129 -11.73 2.06 -11.75
N GLN A 130 -11.57 3.20 -11.07
CA GLN A 130 -12.25 3.46 -9.81
C GLN A 130 -12.98 4.79 -9.84
N LYS A 131 -14.02 4.91 -9.03
CA LYS A 131 -14.60 6.20 -8.67
C LYS A 131 -13.64 6.90 -7.71
N LEU A 132 -13.22 8.11 -8.06
CA LEU A 132 -12.43 8.94 -7.14
C LEU A 132 -13.22 9.24 -5.86
N LEU A 133 -12.52 9.26 -4.74
CA LEU A 133 -13.09 9.69 -3.47
C LEU A 133 -13.45 11.18 -3.56
N ASN A 134 -14.70 11.51 -3.23
CA ASN A 134 -15.16 12.91 -3.15
C ASN A 134 -15.18 13.34 -1.68
N PRO A 135 -14.32 14.27 -1.24
CA PRO A 135 -14.22 14.67 0.17
C PRO A 135 -15.57 15.10 0.77
N LYS A 136 -16.32 15.93 0.07
CA LYS A 136 -17.61 16.43 0.56
C LYS A 136 -18.73 15.38 0.53
N ALA A 137 -18.87 14.68 -0.60
CA ALA A 137 -19.98 13.74 -0.78
C ALA A 137 -19.78 12.43 -0.02
N ASP A 138 -18.54 11.90 0.02
CA ASP A 138 -18.28 10.60 0.59
C ASP A 138 -17.90 10.68 2.09
N VAL A 139 -17.21 11.74 2.54
CA VAL A 139 -16.64 11.87 3.89
C VAL A 139 -17.23 13.02 4.69
N ASN A 140 -17.84 14.02 4.01
CA ASN A 140 -18.32 15.27 4.61
C ASN A 140 -17.22 16.07 5.34
N SER A 141 -16.00 16.04 4.81
CA SER A 141 -14.84 16.78 5.31
C SER A 141 -13.90 17.14 4.17
N GLU A 142 -13.22 18.27 4.28
CA GLU A 142 -12.13 18.66 3.38
C GLU A 142 -10.75 18.30 3.96
N ASP A 143 -10.66 18.12 5.29
CA ASP A 143 -9.42 17.76 5.99
C ASP A 143 -9.25 16.23 6.10
N LEU A 144 -9.09 15.57 4.96
CA LEU A 144 -9.00 14.11 4.90
C LEU A 144 -7.70 13.53 5.47
N TYR A 145 -6.65 14.35 5.61
CA TYR A 145 -5.37 13.93 6.19
C TYR A 145 -5.33 14.01 7.72
N ASN A 146 -6.40 14.47 8.34
CA ASN A 146 -6.59 14.44 9.78
C ASN A 146 -6.96 13.03 10.25
N TYR A 147 -6.25 12.52 11.26
CA TYR A 147 -6.46 11.14 11.73
C TYR A 147 -7.86 10.92 12.33
N GLU A 148 -8.43 11.88 13.01
CA GLU A 148 -9.77 11.76 13.57
C GLU A 148 -10.82 11.62 12.45
N VAL A 149 -10.70 12.41 11.38
CA VAL A 149 -11.54 12.28 10.18
C VAL A 149 -11.33 10.92 9.52
N PHE A 150 -10.09 10.49 9.38
CA PHE A 150 -9.75 9.17 8.87
C PHE A 150 -10.36 8.06 9.72
N GLN A 151 -10.19 8.08 11.02
CA GLN A 151 -10.68 7.04 11.95
C GLN A 151 -12.20 6.82 11.83
N HIS A 152 -12.98 7.90 11.71
CA HIS A 152 -14.43 7.82 11.56
C HIS A 152 -14.87 7.37 10.15
N ASN A 153 -14.03 7.55 9.14
CA ASN A 153 -14.36 7.32 7.74
C ASN A 153 -13.47 6.30 7.03
N ARG A 154 -12.61 5.55 7.77
CA ARG A 154 -11.59 4.66 7.20
C ARG A 154 -12.12 3.68 6.15
N ARG A 155 -13.30 3.09 6.37
CA ARG A 155 -13.91 2.17 5.40
C ARG A 155 -14.16 2.81 4.04
N LYS A 156 -14.58 4.06 4.01
CA LYS A 156 -14.82 4.81 2.76
C LYS A 156 -13.49 5.31 2.15
N ILE A 157 -12.64 5.89 2.99
CA ILE A 157 -11.34 6.43 2.58
C ILE A 157 -10.47 5.35 1.94
N LEU A 158 -10.36 4.20 2.59
CA LEU A 158 -9.54 3.08 2.13
C LEU A 158 -10.27 2.12 1.16
N ASN A 159 -11.58 2.33 0.89
CA ASN A 159 -12.41 1.38 0.14
C ASN A 159 -12.29 -0.04 0.71
N MET A 160 -12.55 -0.18 2.03
CA MET A 160 -12.29 -1.43 2.75
C MET A 160 -13.29 -2.51 2.39
N ILE A 161 -12.76 -3.69 2.22
CA ILE A 161 -13.49 -4.95 2.02
C ILE A 161 -13.08 -5.98 3.08
N SER A 162 -13.96 -6.91 3.37
CA SER A 162 -13.66 -8.04 4.24
C SER A 162 -12.78 -9.10 3.53
N VAL A 163 -12.17 -9.99 4.31
CA VAL A 163 -11.43 -11.14 3.78
C VAL A 163 -12.33 -12.05 2.92
N SER A 164 -13.62 -12.19 3.25
CA SER A 164 -14.57 -12.97 2.46
C SER A 164 -14.84 -12.32 1.09
N GLU A 165 -15.11 -11.02 1.06
CA GLU A 165 -15.30 -10.26 -0.19
C GLU A 165 -14.03 -10.28 -1.06
N PHE A 166 -12.86 -10.21 -0.44
CA PHE A 166 -11.59 -10.36 -1.15
C PHE A 166 -11.47 -11.73 -1.83
N LYS A 167 -11.75 -12.81 -1.10
CA LYS A 167 -11.69 -14.18 -1.65
C LYS A 167 -12.66 -14.37 -2.82
N GLU A 168 -13.88 -13.88 -2.68
CA GLU A 168 -14.90 -13.95 -3.72
C GLU A 168 -14.51 -13.15 -4.97
N LYS A 169 -13.95 -11.94 -4.79
CA LYS A 169 -13.65 -11.04 -5.89
C LYS A 169 -12.35 -11.37 -6.64
N PHE A 170 -11.33 -11.85 -5.93
CA PHE A 170 -9.98 -11.96 -6.47
C PHE A 170 -9.42 -13.38 -6.54
N LEU A 171 -10.05 -14.38 -5.91
CA LEU A 171 -9.57 -15.77 -5.86
C LEU A 171 -10.59 -16.78 -6.42
N SER A 172 -11.78 -16.34 -6.86
CA SER A 172 -12.81 -17.17 -7.48
C SER A 172 -12.57 -17.43 -8.96
#